data_0341027bb43427ec56228142a404cec9
#
_entry.id   0341027bb43427ec56228142a404cec9
#
_cell.length_a   1.000
_cell.length_b   1.000
_cell.length_c   1.000
_cell.angle_alpha   90.00
_cell.angle_beta   90.00
_cell.angle_gamma   90.00
#
_symmetry.space_group_name_H-M   'P 1'
#
loop_
_entity.id
_entity.type
_entity.pdbx_description
1 polymer ?
#
loop_
_entity_poly.entity_id
_entity_poly.type
_entity_poly.pdbx_seq_one_letter_code
_entity_poly.pdbx_strand_id
1 'polypeptide(L)'
;ASDFCGFSKAHKYSGGRSSGQVEALDEIKDNGNIFEASFGGNWTEQMLPVVFEEGVNKGRITLTRLVQVMCENPAKIFGIFPKKGTIKVGSDADIVLFDPTVQHTLSAEAQHCNSDFTMFEGKEVLGKPIYSMQRGRPIIKDGQILPLQGSANYLPGDVTLTACTETGYPVN
;
A
#
# COMPACT_ATOMS: atom_id res chain seq x y z
N ALA A 1 -4.85 2.07 -6.73
CA ALA A 1 -3.43 2.45 -6.86
C ALA A 1 -3.01 3.24 -5.63
N SER A 2 -1.77 3.07 -5.18
CA SER A 2 -1.25 3.74 -3.98
C SER A 2 -0.46 5.01 -4.31
N ASP A 3 -0.05 5.17 -5.57
CA ASP A 3 0.88 6.22 -6.00
C ASP A 3 2.08 6.34 -5.04
N PHE A 4 2.64 5.16 -4.69
CA PHE A 4 3.74 5.08 -3.74
C PHE A 4 5.02 5.67 -4.33
N CYS A 5 5.56 6.65 -3.61
CA CYS A 5 6.87 7.21 -3.88
C CYS A 5 7.60 7.40 -2.54
N GLY A 6 8.71 6.71 -2.36
CA GLY A 6 9.55 6.77 -1.15
C GLY A 6 10.41 8.02 -1.11
N PHE A 7 9.79 9.19 -1.21
CA PHE A 7 10.50 10.46 -1.08
C PHE A 7 10.89 10.76 0.38
N SER A 8 12.05 11.38 0.59
CA SER A 8 12.32 12.12 1.82
C SER A 8 11.55 13.45 1.82
N LYS A 9 11.38 14.10 2.98
CA LYS A 9 10.82 15.45 3.08
C LYS A 9 11.52 16.41 2.13
N ALA A 10 12.85 16.32 2.08
CA ALA A 10 13.68 17.12 1.21
C ALA A 10 13.24 17.01 -0.26
N HIS A 11 13.06 15.79 -0.76
CA HIS A 11 12.60 15.55 -2.13
C HIS A 11 11.15 15.98 -2.35
N LYS A 12 10.29 15.77 -1.36
CA LYS A 12 8.86 16.12 -1.46
C LYS A 12 8.64 17.60 -1.75
N TYR A 13 9.45 18.46 -1.13
CA TYR A 13 9.30 19.92 -1.21
C TYR A 13 10.34 20.60 -2.13
N SER A 14 11.17 19.84 -2.84
CA SER A 14 12.21 20.39 -3.73
C SER A 14 11.71 20.86 -5.11
N GLY A 15 10.40 20.92 -5.34
CA GLY A 15 9.82 21.33 -6.61
C GLY A 15 10.14 20.37 -7.77
N GLY A 16 10.29 19.07 -7.49
CA GLY A 16 10.59 18.06 -8.51
C GLY A 16 12.05 18.02 -8.97
N ARG A 17 12.95 18.72 -8.28
CA ARG A 17 14.39 18.67 -8.60
C ARG A 17 14.96 17.28 -8.25
N SER A 18 15.85 16.77 -9.07
CA SER A 18 16.53 15.50 -8.82
C SER A 18 17.44 15.62 -7.58
N SER A 19 17.66 14.49 -6.88
CA SER A 19 18.48 14.44 -5.64
C SER A 19 19.88 15.05 -5.76
N GLY A 20 20.45 15.12 -6.96
CA GLY A 20 21.73 15.77 -7.22
C GLY A 20 21.68 17.29 -7.36
N GLN A 21 20.50 17.90 -7.29
CA GLN A 21 20.31 19.35 -7.40
C GLN A 21 19.94 20.03 -6.09
N VAL A 22 19.84 19.26 -5.02
CA VAL A 22 19.55 19.76 -3.65
C VAL A 22 20.86 19.81 -2.90
N GLU A 23 21.55 20.94 -2.93
CA GLU A 23 22.90 21.10 -2.35
C GLU A 23 22.90 21.19 -0.81
N ALA A 24 21.79 21.56 -0.18
CA ALA A 24 21.65 21.55 1.28
C ALA A 24 20.20 21.36 1.71
N LEU A 25 19.98 20.48 2.68
CA LEU A 25 18.67 20.23 3.28
C LEU A 25 18.13 21.47 4.04
N ASP A 26 19.01 22.35 4.47
CA ASP A 26 18.69 23.56 5.26
C ASP A 26 18.05 24.67 4.41
N GLU A 27 18.12 24.59 3.08
CA GLU A 27 17.56 25.60 2.17
C GLU A 27 16.18 25.24 1.61
N ILE A 28 15.62 24.10 1.99
CA ILE A 28 14.27 23.72 1.58
C ILE A 28 13.30 24.59 2.37
N LYS A 29 12.97 25.73 1.82
CA LYS A 29 11.88 26.56 2.32
C LYS A 29 10.58 25.84 2.00
N ASP A 30 9.95 25.30 3.03
CA ASP A 30 8.53 24.98 2.98
C ASP A 30 7.75 26.29 2.78
N ASN A 31 7.50 26.64 1.52
CA ASN A 31 6.73 27.82 1.17
C ASN A 31 5.22 27.56 1.21
N GLY A 32 4.82 26.33 1.59
CA GLY A 32 3.40 25.92 1.64
C GLY A 32 2.72 25.83 0.29
N ASN A 33 3.45 25.91 -0.82
CA ASN A 33 2.88 25.82 -2.16
C ASN A 33 2.70 24.37 -2.59
N ILE A 34 1.47 23.86 -2.51
CA ILE A 34 1.12 22.48 -2.90
C ILE A 34 1.46 22.17 -4.37
N PHE A 35 1.47 23.18 -5.25
CA PHE A 35 1.78 22.96 -6.68
C PHE A 35 3.26 22.68 -6.93
N GLU A 36 4.13 22.98 -5.97
CA GLU A 36 5.56 22.68 -6.04
C GLU A 36 5.91 21.35 -5.35
N ALA A 37 4.99 20.75 -4.62
CA ALA A 37 5.20 19.47 -3.97
C ALA A 37 5.22 18.32 -5.01
N SER A 38 6.16 17.39 -4.87
CA SER A 38 6.18 16.18 -5.68
C SER A 38 4.95 15.31 -5.42
N PHE A 39 4.41 14.70 -6.47
CA PHE A 39 3.24 13.83 -6.36
C PHE A 39 3.60 12.49 -5.69
N GLY A 40 2.56 11.82 -5.15
CA GLY A 40 2.68 10.54 -4.49
C GLY A 40 3.11 10.61 -3.04
N GLY A 41 3.21 9.46 -2.40
CA GLY A 41 3.58 9.33 -0.99
C GLY A 41 3.97 7.91 -0.60
N ASN A 42 4.37 7.74 0.64
CA ASN A 42 5.01 6.54 1.19
C ASN A 42 4.07 5.68 2.07
N TRP A 43 2.79 5.65 1.76
CA TRP A 43 1.75 5.03 2.60
C TRP A 43 1.38 3.59 2.27
N THR A 44 2.07 2.91 1.35
CA THR A 44 1.68 1.55 0.91
C THR A 44 1.63 0.57 2.08
N GLU A 45 2.63 0.58 2.96
CA GLU A 45 2.67 -0.29 4.14
C GLU A 45 1.57 0.05 5.15
N GLN A 46 1.22 1.32 5.27
CA GLN A 46 0.22 1.82 6.23
C GLN A 46 -1.21 1.74 5.70
N MET A 47 -1.39 1.46 4.41
CA MET A 47 -2.72 1.48 3.77
C MET A 47 -3.70 0.50 4.44
N LEU A 48 -3.28 -0.76 4.68
CA LEU A 48 -4.16 -1.76 5.27
C LEU A 48 -4.57 -1.40 6.71
N PRO A 49 -3.65 -1.08 7.64
CA PRO A 49 -4.03 -0.65 8.99
C PRO A 49 -4.94 0.59 8.99
N VAL A 50 -4.66 1.59 8.16
CA VAL A 50 -5.48 2.81 8.09
C VAL A 50 -6.88 2.52 7.55
N VAL A 51 -7.00 1.75 6.47
CA VAL A 51 -8.33 1.41 5.91
C VAL A 51 -9.11 0.50 6.84
N PHE A 52 -8.44 -0.38 7.59
CA PHE A 52 -9.08 -1.21 8.60
C PHE A 52 -9.61 -0.36 9.75
N GLU A 53 -8.80 0.56 10.31
CA GLU A 53 -9.22 1.46 11.38
C GLU A 53 -10.37 2.36 10.94
N GLU A 54 -10.19 3.10 9.84
CA GLU A 54 -11.18 4.08 9.40
C GLU A 54 -12.44 3.42 8.80
N GLY A 55 -12.29 2.26 8.21
CA GLY A 55 -13.39 1.55 7.55
C GLY A 55 -14.11 0.58 8.46
N VAL A 56 -13.40 -0.43 8.96
CA VAL A 56 -14.02 -1.55 9.68
C VAL A 56 -14.25 -1.21 11.14
N ASN A 57 -13.24 -0.72 11.87
CA ASN A 57 -13.38 -0.40 13.28
C ASN A 57 -14.39 0.72 13.53
N LYS A 58 -14.47 1.69 12.63
CA LYS A 58 -15.50 2.76 12.68
C LYS A 58 -16.85 2.38 12.06
N GLY A 59 -17.02 1.12 11.67
CA GLY A 59 -18.29 0.60 11.17
C GLY A 59 -18.77 1.16 9.83
N ARG A 60 -17.89 1.77 9.02
CA ARG A 60 -18.23 2.34 7.71
C ARG A 60 -18.35 1.28 6.62
N ILE A 61 -17.54 0.21 6.74
CA ILE A 61 -17.57 -0.95 5.84
C ILE A 61 -17.42 -2.23 6.65
N THR A 62 -17.88 -3.35 6.09
CA THR A 62 -17.65 -4.67 6.68
C THR A 62 -16.24 -5.17 6.37
N LEU A 63 -15.74 -6.14 7.15
CA LEU A 63 -14.47 -6.81 6.88
C LEU A 63 -14.48 -7.47 5.48
N THR A 64 -15.59 -8.09 5.08
CA THR A 64 -15.75 -8.66 3.73
C THR A 64 -15.58 -7.57 2.65
N ARG A 65 -16.18 -6.40 2.86
CA ARG A 65 -16.04 -5.29 1.92
C ARG A 65 -14.62 -4.76 1.84
N LEU A 66 -13.91 -4.71 2.95
CA LEU A 66 -12.47 -4.36 2.97
C LEU A 66 -11.67 -5.32 2.10
N VAL A 67 -11.86 -6.64 2.24
CA VAL A 67 -11.17 -7.64 1.41
C VAL A 67 -11.53 -7.48 -0.07
N GLN A 68 -12.80 -7.21 -0.38
CA GLN A 68 -13.20 -6.95 -1.77
C GLN A 68 -12.47 -5.75 -2.37
N VAL A 69 -12.42 -4.62 -1.67
CA VAL A 69 -11.85 -3.38 -2.24
C VAL A 69 -10.32 -3.40 -2.25
N MET A 70 -9.67 -4.14 -1.37
CA MET A 70 -8.21 -4.19 -1.29
C MET A 70 -7.58 -5.36 -2.03
N CYS A 71 -8.32 -6.44 -2.27
CA CYS A 71 -7.78 -7.67 -2.87
C CYS A 71 -8.53 -8.08 -4.14
N GLU A 72 -9.82 -8.40 -4.04
CA GLU A 72 -10.59 -9.00 -5.14
C GLU A 72 -10.80 -8.04 -6.30
N ASN A 73 -11.30 -6.84 -6.03
CA ASN A 73 -11.58 -5.85 -7.06
C ASN A 73 -10.32 -5.39 -7.81
N PRO A 74 -9.21 -5.05 -7.14
CA PRO A 74 -7.96 -4.79 -7.84
C PRO A 74 -7.50 -5.94 -8.73
N ALA A 75 -7.60 -7.18 -8.26
CA ALA A 75 -7.23 -8.35 -9.06
C ALA A 75 -8.10 -8.50 -10.31
N LYS A 76 -9.39 -8.21 -10.21
CA LYS A 76 -10.32 -8.21 -11.36
C LYS A 76 -9.99 -7.07 -12.34
N ILE A 77 -9.76 -5.84 -11.83
CA ILE A 77 -9.43 -4.67 -12.66
C ILE A 77 -8.14 -4.89 -13.45
N PHE A 78 -7.13 -5.50 -12.81
CA PHE A 78 -5.85 -5.78 -13.47
C PHE A 78 -5.83 -7.10 -14.28
N GLY A 79 -6.97 -7.81 -14.38
CA GLY A 79 -7.07 -9.05 -15.16
C GLY A 79 -6.24 -10.22 -14.61
N ILE A 80 -5.97 -10.24 -13.31
CA ILE A 80 -5.18 -11.28 -12.64
C ILE A 80 -6.00 -12.14 -11.68
N PHE A 81 -7.31 -11.91 -11.61
CA PHE A 81 -8.25 -12.76 -10.88
C PHE A 81 -8.59 -14.00 -11.73
N PRO A 82 -8.73 -15.22 -11.17
CA PRO A 82 -8.65 -15.58 -9.75
C PRO A 82 -7.24 -16.03 -9.29
N LYS A 83 -6.21 -15.82 -10.12
CA LYS A 83 -4.83 -16.16 -9.74
C LYS A 83 -4.39 -15.41 -8.49
N LYS A 84 -4.80 -14.15 -8.37
CA LYS A 84 -4.65 -13.26 -7.21
C LYS A 84 -6.02 -12.81 -6.72
N GLY A 85 -6.07 -12.22 -5.51
CA GLY A 85 -7.25 -11.57 -4.97
C GLY A 85 -8.26 -12.49 -4.30
N THR A 86 -7.98 -13.78 -4.17
CA THR A 86 -8.85 -14.75 -3.50
C THR A 86 -8.04 -15.89 -2.90
N ILE A 87 -8.60 -16.53 -1.87
CA ILE A 87 -8.06 -17.77 -1.30
C ILE A 87 -8.89 -18.93 -1.86
N LYS A 88 -8.34 -19.58 -2.90
CA LYS A 88 -9.01 -20.67 -3.61
C LYS A 88 -7.97 -21.67 -4.14
N VAL A 89 -8.35 -22.93 -4.29
CA VAL A 89 -7.49 -23.92 -4.93
C VAL A 89 -7.15 -23.47 -6.35
N GLY A 90 -5.86 -23.41 -6.66
CA GLY A 90 -5.32 -22.92 -7.93
C GLY A 90 -4.92 -21.45 -7.94
N SER A 91 -5.27 -20.68 -6.89
CA SER A 91 -4.76 -19.31 -6.68
C SER A 91 -3.38 -19.33 -6.04
N ASP A 92 -2.61 -18.27 -6.26
CA ASP A 92 -1.32 -18.11 -5.58
C ASP A 92 -1.55 -17.86 -4.09
N ALA A 93 -0.73 -18.48 -3.24
CA ALA A 93 -0.79 -18.30 -1.79
C ALA A 93 -0.08 -17.00 -1.37
N ASP A 94 -0.62 -15.86 -1.83
CA ASP A 94 -0.24 -14.53 -1.38
C ASP A 94 -1.19 -14.16 -0.23
N ILE A 95 -0.74 -14.38 0.99
CA ILE A 95 -1.61 -14.34 2.18
C ILE A 95 -1.00 -13.42 3.22
N VAL A 96 -1.85 -12.59 3.82
CA VAL A 96 -1.53 -11.76 4.98
C VAL A 96 -2.31 -12.28 6.17
N LEU A 97 -1.61 -12.56 7.29
CA LEU A 97 -2.24 -12.74 8.58
C LEU A 97 -2.32 -11.39 9.27
N PHE A 98 -3.52 -11.01 9.64
CA PHE A 98 -3.80 -9.72 10.23
C PHE A 98 -4.39 -9.91 11.63
N ASP A 99 -3.76 -9.31 12.64
CA ASP A 99 -4.28 -9.31 14.00
C ASP A 99 -5.11 -8.04 14.21
N PRO A 100 -6.43 -8.16 14.37
CA PRO A 100 -7.32 -7.00 14.54
C PRO A 100 -7.26 -6.39 15.94
N THR A 101 -6.52 -6.97 16.88
CA THR A 101 -6.51 -6.56 18.29
C THR A 101 -5.28 -5.76 18.71
N VAL A 102 -4.25 -5.73 17.86
CA VAL A 102 -2.99 -5.03 18.16
C VAL A 102 -3.16 -3.54 17.93
N GLN A 103 -3.09 -2.77 19.01
CA GLN A 103 -3.02 -1.31 18.93
C GLN A 103 -1.57 -0.87 18.68
N HIS A 104 -1.36 0.06 17.76
CA HIS A 104 -0.05 0.65 17.51
C HIS A 104 -0.17 2.05 16.90
N THR A 105 0.91 2.81 17.00
CA THR A 105 1.01 4.16 16.42
C THR A 105 1.79 4.09 15.11
N LEU A 106 1.24 4.72 14.07
CA LEU A 106 1.91 4.81 12.79
C LEU A 106 2.99 5.91 12.85
N SER A 107 4.17 5.60 12.34
CA SER A 107 5.28 6.55 12.24
C SER A 107 6.12 6.28 11.00
N ALA A 108 6.91 7.26 10.59
CA ALA A 108 7.88 7.07 9.52
C ALA A 108 8.99 6.08 9.92
N GLU A 109 9.44 6.16 11.17
CA GLU A 109 10.49 5.28 11.70
C GLU A 109 10.10 3.79 11.69
N ALA A 110 8.82 3.49 11.90
CA ALA A 110 8.31 2.12 11.92
C ALA A 110 8.11 1.51 10.53
N GLN A 111 8.27 2.28 9.46
CA GLN A 111 8.12 1.79 8.07
C GLN A 111 9.42 1.14 7.57
N HIS A 112 9.27 0.21 6.63
CA HIS A 112 10.40 -0.46 5.97
C HIS A 112 10.83 0.25 4.68
N CYS A 113 10.48 1.52 4.49
CA CYS A 113 10.93 2.33 3.38
C CYS A 113 11.94 3.40 3.84
N ASN A 114 12.67 3.97 2.87
CA ASN A 114 13.67 5.01 3.15
C ASN A 114 13.06 6.42 3.29
N SER A 115 11.77 6.53 3.54
CA SER A 115 11.12 7.81 3.73
C SER A 115 11.22 8.25 5.20
N ASP A 116 11.49 9.52 5.40
CA ASP A 116 11.64 10.16 6.72
C ASP A 116 10.36 10.85 7.20
N PHE A 117 9.24 10.62 6.52
CA PHE A 117 7.93 11.14 6.89
C PHE A 117 6.80 10.19 6.51
N THR A 118 5.67 10.35 7.14
CA THR A 118 4.39 9.80 6.71
C THR A 118 3.27 10.81 6.96
N MET A 119 2.24 10.77 6.11
CA MET A 119 1.04 11.59 6.34
C MET A 119 0.20 11.09 7.53
N PHE A 120 0.51 9.91 8.04
CA PHE A 120 -0.18 9.31 9.18
C PHE A 120 0.66 9.32 10.46
N GLU A 121 1.68 10.20 10.53
CA GLU A 121 2.55 10.32 11.72
C GLU A 121 1.72 10.55 12.99
N GLY A 122 1.98 9.72 14.01
CA GLY A 122 1.27 9.78 15.30
C GLY A 122 -0.16 9.23 15.30
N LYS A 123 -0.67 8.73 14.17
CA LYS A 123 -2.02 8.14 14.12
C LYS A 123 -2.06 6.80 14.84
N GLU A 124 -2.92 6.70 15.84
CA GLU A 124 -3.22 5.41 16.48
C GLU A 124 -4.19 4.59 15.63
N VAL A 125 -3.89 3.33 15.47
CA VAL A 125 -4.71 2.35 14.74
C VAL A 125 -4.81 1.05 15.51
N LEU A 126 -5.94 0.37 15.37
CA LEU A 126 -6.17 -0.96 15.89
C LEU A 126 -6.19 -1.94 14.71
N GLY A 127 -5.30 -2.92 14.76
CA GLY A 127 -5.12 -3.94 13.74
C GLY A 127 -3.78 -3.83 13.00
N LYS A 128 -3.04 -4.94 12.95
CA LYS A 128 -1.69 -5.00 12.37
C LYS A 128 -1.46 -6.26 11.54
N PRO A 129 -0.84 -6.17 10.36
CA PRO A 129 -0.29 -7.34 9.67
C PRO A 129 0.84 -7.94 10.52
N ILE A 130 0.74 -9.22 10.84
CA ILE A 130 1.75 -9.94 11.65
C ILE A 130 2.58 -10.92 10.83
N TYR A 131 2.06 -11.31 9.68
CA TYR A 131 2.73 -12.25 8.80
C TYR A 131 2.28 -11.99 7.36
N SER A 132 3.21 -12.08 6.41
CA SER A 132 2.92 -11.98 4.98
C SER A 132 3.70 -13.02 4.21
N MET A 133 3.05 -13.65 3.25
CA MET A 133 3.69 -14.61 2.34
C MET A 133 3.38 -14.31 0.89
N GLN A 134 4.32 -14.65 0.03
CA GLN A 134 4.19 -14.61 -1.41
C GLN A 134 4.34 -16.01 -1.98
N ARG A 135 3.31 -16.52 -2.63
CA ARG A 135 3.26 -17.89 -3.18
C ARG A 135 3.71 -18.95 -2.16
N GLY A 136 3.20 -18.82 -0.93
CA GLY A 136 3.51 -19.73 0.17
C GLY A 136 4.87 -19.52 0.83
N ARG A 137 5.69 -18.56 0.38
CA ARG A 137 6.98 -18.23 1.00
C ARG A 137 6.84 -17.02 1.91
N PRO A 138 7.24 -17.10 3.18
CA PRO A 138 7.21 -15.95 4.07
C PRO A 138 8.10 -14.82 3.55
N ILE A 139 7.56 -13.59 3.56
CA ILE A 139 8.29 -12.36 3.25
C ILE A 139 8.38 -11.42 4.43
N ILE A 140 7.39 -11.47 5.33
CA ILE A 140 7.41 -10.77 6.61
C ILE A 140 6.96 -11.74 7.69
N LYS A 141 7.70 -11.78 8.79
CA LYS A 141 7.36 -12.55 9.98
C LYS A 141 7.79 -11.75 11.21
N ASP A 142 6.88 -11.57 12.16
CA ASP A 142 7.12 -10.87 13.43
C ASP A 142 7.76 -9.48 13.23
N GLY A 143 7.33 -8.75 12.19
CA GLY A 143 7.83 -7.42 11.84
C GLY A 143 9.22 -7.41 11.16
N GLN A 144 9.78 -8.58 10.83
CA GLN A 144 11.05 -8.69 10.13
C GLN A 144 10.85 -9.05 8.67
N ILE A 145 11.55 -8.33 7.77
CA ILE A 145 11.59 -8.65 6.36
C ILE A 145 12.55 -9.82 6.14
N LEU A 146 12.06 -10.87 5.50
CA LEU A 146 12.84 -12.03 5.10
C LEU A 146 13.32 -11.83 3.65
N PRO A 147 14.61 -12.08 3.34
CA PRO A 147 15.14 -11.84 1.99
C PRO A 147 14.54 -12.84 0.98
N LEU A 148 13.80 -12.32 0.01
CA LEU A 148 13.29 -13.06 -1.15
C LEU A 148 13.76 -12.43 -2.46
N GLN A 149 14.98 -11.90 -2.48
CA GLN A 149 15.54 -11.26 -3.67
C GLN A 149 15.50 -12.20 -4.87
N GLY A 150 15.01 -11.72 -6.01
CA GLY A 150 14.90 -12.50 -7.25
C GLY A 150 13.75 -13.51 -7.28
N SER A 151 12.86 -13.54 -6.29
CA SER A 151 11.73 -14.48 -6.22
C SER A 151 10.48 -14.04 -6.99
N ALA A 152 10.44 -12.81 -7.47
CA ALA A 152 9.29 -12.27 -8.18
C ALA A 152 9.18 -12.86 -9.60
N ASN A 153 7.94 -13.15 -10.04
CA ASN A 153 7.64 -13.53 -11.41
C ASN A 153 6.70 -12.49 -12.02
N TYR A 154 6.91 -12.20 -13.29
CA TYR A 154 5.97 -11.39 -14.05
C TYR A 154 4.63 -12.13 -14.16
N LEU A 155 3.56 -11.44 -13.87
CA LEU A 155 2.20 -11.94 -13.98
C LEU A 155 1.48 -11.12 -15.05
N PRO A 156 1.25 -11.65 -16.26
CA PRO A 156 0.48 -10.95 -17.27
C PRO A 156 -0.97 -10.80 -16.81
N GLY A 157 -1.54 -9.61 -16.96
CA GLY A 157 -2.97 -9.40 -16.81
C GLY A 157 -3.68 -9.80 -18.08
N ASP A 158 -4.71 -10.62 -17.97
CA ASP A 158 -5.67 -10.85 -19.06
C ASP A 158 -6.74 -9.78 -18.96
N VAL A 159 -6.46 -8.64 -19.57
CA VAL A 159 -7.42 -7.55 -19.70
C VAL A 159 -8.30 -7.84 -20.92
N THR A 160 -9.03 -8.93 -20.89
CA THR A 160 -10.24 -9.00 -21.70
C THR A 160 -11.16 -7.92 -21.11
N LEU A 161 -11.30 -6.80 -21.79
CA LEU A 161 -12.21 -5.71 -21.45
C LEU A 161 -13.66 -6.19 -21.57
N THR A 162 -14.01 -7.24 -20.84
CA THR A 162 -15.36 -7.69 -20.65
C THR A 162 -16.00 -6.81 -19.61
N ALA A 163 -16.72 -5.83 -20.14
CA ALA A 163 -17.71 -5.05 -19.41
C ALA A 163 -17.18 -4.00 -18.42
N CYS A 164 -16.49 -2.97 -18.93
CA CYS A 164 -16.85 -1.65 -18.47
C CYS A 164 -18.18 -1.31 -19.13
N THR A 165 -19.27 -1.23 -18.37
CA THR A 165 -20.48 -0.55 -18.86
C THR A 165 -20.14 0.89 -19.18
N GLU A 166 -20.99 1.60 -19.89
CA GLU A 166 -20.87 3.03 -20.18
C GLU A 166 -20.60 3.90 -18.93
N THR A 167 -20.81 3.36 -17.73
CA THR A 167 -20.50 3.99 -16.44
C THR A 167 -19.10 3.72 -15.92
N GLY A 168 -18.28 2.92 -16.61
CA GLY A 168 -16.89 2.62 -16.21
C GLY A 168 -16.74 1.68 -14.99
N TYR A 169 -17.83 1.12 -14.47
CA TYR A 169 -17.79 0.20 -13.34
C TYR A 169 -18.03 -1.25 -13.81
N PRO A 170 -17.27 -2.24 -13.26
CA PRO A 170 -17.57 -3.64 -13.54
C PRO A 170 -18.97 -3.97 -13.06
N VAL A 171 -19.80 -4.54 -13.96
CA VAL A 171 -21.09 -5.14 -13.60
C VAL A 171 -20.85 -6.55 -13.08
N ASN A 172 -21.59 -6.88 -12.02
CA ASN A 172 -21.56 -8.18 -11.35
C ASN A 172 -21.90 -9.33 -12.29
#